data_9b537eb53cf1a69b48abe197a400903f
#
_entry.id   9b537eb53cf1a69b48abe197a400903f
#
_cell.length_a   1.000
_cell.length_b   1.000
_cell.length_c   1.000
_cell.angle_alpha   90.00
_cell.angle_beta   90.00
_cell.angle_gamma   90.00
#
_symmetry.space_group_name_H-M   'P 1'
#
loop_
_entity.id
_entity.type
_entity.pdbx_description
1 polymer ?
#
loop_
_entity_poly.entity_id
_entity_poly.type
_entity_poly.pdbx_seq_one_letter_code
_entity_poly.pdbx_strand_id
1 'polypeptide(L)'
;MLMLAGASALVAAPLSAQEGDSAAQLNLPEHIQMFGKDNPNLRRATAVINGDIITGTDVNQRLALIVAANGGKIEPDELERLRQQVLRNLIDETLQIQEAKTADAAVDDAEVEDSYARVAENNFHQDVKALDAYLAKIGSSPASLKRQIRGELSWQRVLRRNVQPFVNVSQEEVKELLDRMKASKGTEEYRLGEIYLSATTDTRATVSDTANRIMQQLKDGG
;
A
#
# COMPACT_ATOMS: atom_id res chain seq x y z
N MET A 1 -18.30 -69.31 -19.44
CA MET A 1 -18.20 -68.05 -20.19
C MET A 1 -18.08 -66.94 -19.16
N LEU A 2 -16.83 -66.52 -18.84
CA LEU A 2 -16.49 -65.57 -17.82
C LEU A 2 -16.54 -64.15 -18.43
N MET A 3 -17.30 -63.22 -17.82
CA MET A 3 -17.19 -61.84 -18.10
C MET A 3 -16.55 -61.15 -16.88
N LEU A 4 -15.33 -60.63 -17.06
CA LEU A 4 -14.65 -59.74 -16.14
C LEU A 4 -15.14 -58.30 -16.39
N ALA A 5 -15.76 -57.71 -15.40
CA ALA A 5 -16.04 -56.27 -15.38
C ALA A 5 -14.86 -55.55 -14.70
N GLY A 6 -14.09 -54.79 -15.47
CA GLY A 6 -13.05 -53.91 -14.97
C GLY A 6 -13.63 -52.61 -14.48
N ALA A 7 -13.55 -52.35 -13.18
CA ALA A 7 -13.85 -51.05 -12.59
C ALA A 7 -12.59 -50.15 -12.66
N SER A 8 -12.61 -49.13 -13.52
CA SER A 8 -11.59 -48.07 -13.53
C SER A 8 -11.90 -47.04 -12.44
N ALA A 9 -11.12 -47.05 -11.38
CA ALA A 9 -11.16 -46.01 -10.37
C ALA A 9 -10.44 -44.76 -10.90
N LEU A 10 -11.19 -43.71 -11.18
CA LEU A 10 -10.61 -42.36 -11.39
C LEU A 10 -10.13 -41.83 -10.04
N VAL A 11 -8.84 -41.78 -9.87
CA VAL A 11 -8.20 -41.02 -8.77
C VAL A 11 -8.21 -39.54 -9.14
N ALA A 12 -9.13 -38.79 -8.55
CA ALA A 12 -9.10 -37.33 -8.60
C ALA A 12 -7.96 -36.85 -7.70
N ALA A 13 -6.85 -36.43 -8.30
CA ALA A 13 -5.81 -35.69 -7.59
C ALA A 13 -6.34 -34.29 -7.25
N PRO A 14 -6.18 -33.79 -6.00
CA PRO A 14 -6.49 -32.41 -5.70
C PRO A 14 -5.48 -31.52 -6.42
N LEU A 15 -5.98 -30.63 -7.28
CA LEU A 15 -5.20 -29.53 -7.84
C LEU A 15 -4.91 -28.56 -6.69
N SER A 16 -3.76 -28.70 -6.07
CA SER A 16 -3.24 -27.67 -5.16
C SER A 16 -2.97 -26.44 -6.01
N ALA A 17 -3.81 -25.42 -5.88
CA ALA A 17 -3.48 -24.08 -6.36
C ALA A 17 -2.23 -23.66 -5.61
N GLN A 18 -1.11 -23.70 -6.28
CA GLN A 18 0.15 -23.13 -5.81
C GLN A 18 -0.03 -21.62 -5.94
N GLU A 19 -0.44 -20.97 -4.84
CA GLU A 19 -0.27 -19.54 -4.69
C GLU A 19 1.21 -19.26 -4.83
N GLY A 20 1.62 -18.88 -6.03
CA GLY A 20 2.96 -18.47 -6.33
C GLY A 20 3.22 -17.16 -5.60
N ASP A 21 3.87 -17.28 -4.47
CA ASP A 21 4.49 -16.15 -3.77
C ASP A 21 5.58 -15.57 -4.67
N SER A 22 5.18 -14.67 -5.58
CA SER A 22 6.05 -14.02 -6.55
C SER A 22 7.13 -13.15 -5.87
N ALA A 23 6.97 -12.87 -4.59
CA ALA A 23 7.96 -12.16 -3.76
C ALA A 23 9.13 -13.06 -3.31
N ALA A 24 8.94 -14.39 -3.25
CA ALA A 24 9.98 -15.33 -2.82
C ALA A 24 11.04 -15.63 -3.88
N GLN A 25 10.83 -15.22 -5.14
CA GLN A 25 11.79 -15.46 -6.24
C GLN A 25 12.77 -14.30 -6.46
N LEU A 26 12.56 -13.16 -5.84
CA LEU A 26 13.59 -12.14 -5.74
C LEU A 26 14.56 -12.62 -4.67
N ASN A 27 15.73 -13.09 -5.10
CA ASN A 27 16.84 -13.53 -4.23
C ASN A 27 17.46 -12.31 -3.52
N LEU A 28 16.62 -11.55 -2.79
CA LEU A 28 17.07 -10.43 -1.99
C LEU A 28 17.79 -11.00 -0.75
N PRO A 29 19.00 -10.53 -0.43
CA PRO A 29 19.69 -10.98 0.77
C PRO A 29 18.83 -10.68 2.00
N GLU A 30 18.56 -11.69 2.84
CA GLU A 30 17.80 -11.57 4.09
C GLU A 30 18.36 -10.52 5.05
N HIS A 31 19.63 -10.15 4.87
CA HIS A 31 20.30 -9.12 5.63
C HIS A 31 21.04 -8.16 4.70
N ILE A 32 20.51 -6.94 4.55
CA ILE A 32 21.27 -5.84 3.99
C ILE A 32 22.26 -5.40 5.08
N GLN A 33 23.54 -5.77 4.96
CA GLN A 33 24.58 -5.26 5.86
C GLN A 33 24.74 -3.77 5.60
N MET A 34 24.28 -2.96 6.54
CA MET A 34 24.59 -1.53 6.55
C MET A 34 26.07 -1.35 6.92
N PHE A 35 26.88 -1.06 5.92
CA PHE A 35 28.32 -0.83 6.13
C PHE A 35 28.55 0.49 6.84
N GLY A 36 29.03 0.41 8.08
CA GLY A 36 29.74 1.44 8.83
C GLY A 36 28.89 2.39 9.69
N LYS A 37 29.53 3.02 10.67
CA LYS A 37 28.94 4.01 11.59
C LYS A 37 28.37 5.19 10.85
N ASP A 38 27.17 5.65 11.25
CA ASP A 38 26.49 6.81 10.68
C ASP A 38 27.37 8.07 10.75
N ASN A 39 27.86 8.48 9.59
CA ASN A 39 28.45 9.81 9.43
C ASN A 39 27.39 10.69 8.75
N PRO A 40 26.82 11.70 9.43
CA PRO A 40 25.73 12.51 8.90
C PRO A 40 26.09 13.29 7.63
N ASN A 41 27.40 13.43 7.33
CA ASN A 41 27.91 14.12 6.15
C ASN A 41 28.18 13.19 4.96
N LEU A 42 28.07 11.87 5.12
CA LEU A 42 28.27 10.89 4.04
C LEU A 42 26.93 10.38 3.55
N ARG A 43 26.53 10.77 2.35
CA ARG A 43 25.42 10.16 1.63
C ARG A 43 25.84 8.75 1.21
N ARG A 44 25.47 7.76 2.00
CA ARG A 44 25.76 6.36 1.68
C ARG A 44 24.68 5.83 0.76
N ALA A 45 25.10 5.08 -0.26
CA ALA A 45 24.18 4.27 -1.05
C ALA A 45 23.56 3.22 -0.13
N THR A 46 22.23 3.19 -0.04
CA THR A 46 21.47 2.16 0.67
C THR A 46 21.10 1.04 -0.29
N ALA A 47 20.80 1.39 -1.55
CA ALA A 47 20.59 0.45 -2.64
C ALA A 47 21.08 1.08 -3.96
N VAL A 48 21.45 0.22 -4.91
CA VAL A 48 21.81 0.60 -6.29
C VAL A 48 20.98 -0.25 -7.25
N ILE A 49 20.20 0.39 -8.11
CA ILE A 49 19.26 -0.26 -9.03
C ILE A 49 19.60 0.17 -10.45
N ASN A 50 20.22 -0.72 -11.23
CA ASN A 50 20.65 -0.44 -12.61
C ASN A 50 21.45 0.87 -12.77
N GLY A 51 22.28 1.20 -11.76
CA GLY A 51 23.08 2.41 -11.71
C GLY A 51 22.44 3.60 -10.98
N ASP A 52 21.12 3.61 -10.73
CA ASP A 52 20.47 4.61 -9.89
C ASP A 52 20.68 4.30 -8.41
N ILE A 53 20.99 5.34 -7.63
CA ILE A 53 21.35 5.22 -6.21
C ILE A 53 20.18 5.68 -5.34
N ILE A 54 19.78 4.84 -4.39
CA ILE A 54 18.90 5.21 -3.27
C ILE A 54 19.77 5.41 -2.03
N THR A 55 19.68 6.57 -1.41
CA THR A 55 20.45 6.94 -0.22
C THR A 55 19.62 6.78 1.06
N GLY A 56 20.28 6.73 2.22
CA GLY A 56 19.61 6.78 3.52
C GLY A 56 18.79 8.07 3.70
N THR A 57 19.21 9.18 3.07
CA THR A 57 18.44 10.43 3.05
C THR A 57 17.11 10.26 2.33
N ASP A 58 17.09 9.58 1.18
CA ASP A 58 15.86 9.32 0.42
C ASP A 58 14.87 8.49 1.25
N VAL A 59 15.38 7.46 1.93
CA VAL A 59 14.58 6.63 2.84
C VAL A 59 14.02 7.47 3.99
N ASN A 60 14.84 8.30 4.65
CA ASN A 60 14.40 9.13 5.77
C ASN A 60 13.36 10.17 5.35
N GLN A 61 13.55 10.83 4.22
CA GLN A 61 12.61 11.82 3.71
C GLN A 61 11.25 11.20 3.32
N ARG A 62 11.25 10.00 2.72
CA ARG A 62 10.02 9.28 2.40
C ARG A 62 9.33 8.78 3.67
N LEU A 63 10.11 8.27 4.63
CA LEU A 63 9.60 7.85 5.94
C LEU A 63 8.90 9.00 6.67
N ALA A 64 9.50 10.19 6.63
CA ALA A 64 8.92 11.39 7.25
C ALA A 64 7.54 11.76 6.68
N LEU A 65 7.32 11.61 5.35
CA LEU A 65 6.01 11.79 4.73
C LEU A 65 4.97 10.82 5.29
N ILE A 66 5.32 9.55 5.41
CA ILE A 66 4.40 8.50 5.88
C ILE A 66 4.08 8.71 7.37
N VAL A 67 5.10 9.03 8.19
CA VAL A 67 4.92 9.31 9.61
C VAL A 67 3.99 10.51 9.81
N ALA A 68 4.19 11.59 9.05
CA ALA A 68 3.34 12.78 9.11
C ALA A 68 1.89 12.47 8.71
N ALA A 69 1.66 11.67 7.66
CA ALA A 69 0.34 11.24 7.22
C ALA A 69 -0.40 10.39 8.26
N ASN A 70 0.34 9.66 9.11
CA ASN A 70 -0.20 8.83 10.21
C ASN A 70 -0.25 9.54 11.57
N GLY A 71 -0.24 10.88 11.58
CA GLY A 71 -0.38 11.68 12.81
C GLY A 71 0.90 11.81 13.66
N GLY A 72 2.05 11.41 13.13
CA GLY A 72 3.37 11.69 13.72
C GLY A 72 3.79 10.77 14.87
N LYS A 73 2.98 9.78 15.26
CA LYS A 73 3.28 8.84 16.36
C LYS A 73 3.39 7.43 15.83
N ILE A 74 4.60 6.88 15.86
CA ILE A 74 4.87 5.48 15.47
C ILE A 74 5.84 4.91 16.50
N GLU A 75 5.56 3.68 16.95
CA GLU A 75 6.41 2.97 17.91
C GLU A 75 7.76 2.60 17.25
N PRO A 76 8.86 2.53 18.03
CA PRO A 76 10.21 2.28 17.50
C PRO A 76 10.32 0.99 16.68
N ASP A 77 9.69 -0.09 17.10
CA ASP A 77 9.72 -1.38 16.38
C ASP A 77 8.95 -1.32 15.05
N GLU A 78 7.85 -0.57 15.02
CA GLU A 78 7.08 -0.32 13.82
C GLU A 78 7.82 0.61 12.87
N LEU A 79 8.54 1.60 13.38
CA LEU A 79 9.34 2.53 12.60
C LEU A 79 10.42 1.79 11.78
N GLU A 80 11.07 0.78 12.36
CA GLU A 80 12.09 0.01 11.64
C GLU A 80 11.46 -0.85 10.53
N ARG A 81 10.32 -1.49 10.78
CA ARG A 81 9.55 -2.21 9.75
C ARG A 81 9.13 -1.28 8.61
N LEU A 82 8.65 -0.09 8.96
CA LEU A 82 8.25 0.92 8.00
C LEU A 82 9.43 1.41 7.15
N ARG A 83 10.61 1.56 7.75
CA ARG A 83 11.85 1.90 7.04
C ARG A 83 12.18 0.87 5.96
N GLN A 84 12.08 -0.42 6.28
CA GLN A 84 12.29 -1.51 5.32
C GLN A 84 11.23 -1.48 4.19
N GLN A 85 9.99 -1.21 4.53
CA GLN A 85 8.92 -1.06 3.54
C GLN A 85 9.17 0.13 2.62
N VAL A 86 9.59 1.28 3.17
CA VAL A 86 9.94 2.47 2.41
C VAL A 86 11.09 2.20 1.44
N LEU A 87 12.10 1.45 1.87
CA LEU A 87 13.21 1.08 0.97
C LEU A 87 12.71 0.24 -0.20
N ARG A 88 11.86 -0.76 0.05
CA ARG A 88 11.25 -1.56 -1.03
C ARG A 88 10.44 -0.68 -1.99
N ASN A 89 9.60 0.20 -1.46
CA ASN A 89 8.81 1.11 -2.29
C ASN A 89 9.67 2.04 -3.14
N LEU A 90 10.81 2.52 -2.63
CA LEU A 90 11.75 3.35 -3.40
C LEU A 90 12.47 2.55 -4.49
N ILE A 91 12.74 1.25 -4.27
CA ILE A 91 13.27 0.33 -5.28
C ILE A 91 12.24 0.16 -6.40
N ASP A 92 10.99 -0.17 -6.04
CA ASP A 92 9.90 -0.34 -7.02
C ASP A 92 9.65 0.94 -7.81
N GLU A 93 9.61 2.10 -7.16
CA GLU A 93 9.48 3.42 -7.79
C GLU A 93 10.61 3.66 -8.80
N THR A 94 11.85 3.31 -8.43
CA THR A 94 13.00 3.44 -9.34
C THR A 94 12.83 2.56 -10.58
N LEU A 95 12.42 1.30 -10.40
CA LEU A 95 12.16 0.37 -11.51
C LEU A 95 11.00 0.86 -12.39
N GLN A 96 9.93 1.38 -11.81
CA GLN A 96 8.80 1.95 -12.54
C GLN A 96 9.22 3.12 -13.42
N ILE A 97 10.05 4.02 -12.91
CA ILE A 97 10.59 5.15 -13.67
C ILE A 97 11.50 4.67 -14.81
N GLN A 98 12.33 3.65 -14.54
CA GLN A 98 13.22 3.08 -15.55
C GLN A 98 12.41 2.36 -16.63
N GLU A 99 11.41 1.57 -16.25
CA GLU A 99 10.52 0.90 -17.20
C GLU A 99 9.77 1.90 -18.09
N ALA A 100 9.26 2.99 -17.52
CA ALA A 100 8.61 4.04 -18.31
C ALA A 100 9.55 4.66 -19.33
N LYS A 101 10.84 4.85 -19.00
CA LYS A 101 11.84 5.32 -19.96
C LYS A 101 12.07 4.31 -21.08
N THR A 102 12.18 3.03 -20.75
CA THR A 102 12.37 1.94 -21.72
C THR A 102 11.17 1.77 -22.64
N ALA A 103 9.96 1.92 -22.09
CA ALA A 103 8.70 1.82 -22.83
C ALA A 103 8.34 3.11 -23.60
N ASP A 104 9.24 4.09 -23.70
CA ASP A 104 8.98 5.39 -24.33
C ASP A 104 7.71 6.09 -23.76
N ALA A 105 7.53 5.95 -22.45
CA ALA A 105 6.42 6.47 -21.66
C ALA A 105 6.91 7.36 -20.51
N ALA A 106 8.11 7.93 -20.64
CA ALA A 106 8.69 8.79 -19.63
C ALA A 106 7.81 10.01 -19.32
N VAL A 107 7.81 10.42 -18.06
CA VAL A 107 7.12 11.62 -17.57
C VAL A 107 8.13 12.76 -17.55
N ASP A 108 7.79 13.89 -18.15
CA ASP A 108 8.64 15.08 -18.16
C ASP A 108 8.56 15.88 -16.85
N ASP A 109 9.47 16.84 -16.71
CA ASP A 109 9.55 17.65 -15.49
C ASP A 109 8.35 18.58 -15.35
N ALA A 110 7.79 19.09 -16.46
CA ALA A 110 6.63 19.97 -16.43
C ALA A 110 5.39 19.26 -15.86
N GLU A 111 5.14 18.01 -16.28
CA GLU A 111 4.04 17.21 -15.74
C GLU A 111 4.18 16.94 -14.23
N VAL A 112 5.42 16.73 -13.77
CA VAL A 112 5.70 16.55 -12.34
C VAL A 112 5.45 17.85 -11.57
N GLU A 113 5.90 19.00 -12.11
CA GLU A 113 5.66 20.31 -11.49
C GLU A 113 4.16 20.64 -11.45
N ASP A 114 3.42 20.39 -12.50
CA ASP A 114 1.96 20.58 -12.55
C ASP A 114 1.25 19.73 -11.50
N SER A 115 1.69 18.48 -11.35
CA SER A 115 1.13 17.58 -10.33
C SER A 115 1.51 18.01 -8.91
N TYR A 116 2.73 18.50 -8.72
CA TYR A 116 3.18 19.06 -7.46
C TYR A 116 2.39 20.33 -7.08
N ALA A 117 2.13 21.21 -8.04
CA ALA A 117 1.31 22.39 -7.84
C ALA A 117 -0.14 22.02 -7.46
N ARG A 118 -0.73 20.96 -8.06
CA ARG A 118 -2.05 20.45 -7.66
C ARG A 118 -2.07 19.93 -6.22
N VAL A 119 -0.99 19.33 -5.73
CA VAL A 119 -0.88 18.95 -4.30
C VAL A 119 -0.92 20.19 -3.41
N ALA A 120 -0.23 21.27 -3.79
CA ALA A 120 -0.27 22.54 -3.07
C ALA A 120 -1.67 23.17 -3.13
N GLU A 121 -2.33 23.14 -4.29
CA GLU A 121 -3.69 23.64 -4.47
C GLU A 121 -4.69 22.95 -3.51
N ASN A 122 -4.66 21.64 -3.46
CA ASN A 122 -5.63 20.85 -2.71
C ASN A 122 -5.41 20.92 -1.18
N ASN A 123 -4.16 21.12 -0.72
CA ASN A 123 -3.84 21.00 0.70
C ASN A 123 -3.30 22.31 1.32
N PHE A 124 -2.81 23.27 0.50
CA PHE A 124 -2.11 24.46 0.97
C PHE A 124 -2.64 25.74 0.29
N HIS A 125 -3.89 25.77 -0.17
CA HIS A 125 -4.52 26.94 -0.79
C HIS A 125 -3.72 27.53 -1.96
N GLN A 126 -3.15 26.68 -2.83
CA GLN A 126 -2.32 27.02 -3.99
C GLN A 126 -0.93 27.60 -3.64
N ASP A 127 -0.52 27.59 -2.38
CA ASP A 127 0.81 28.07 -1.99
C ASP A 127 1.85 26.94 -2.02
N VAL A 128 2.61 26.85 -3.12
CA VAL A 128 3.73 25.93 -3.27
C VAL A 128 4.81 26.16 -2.21
N LYS A 129 5.05 27.41 -1.80
CA LYS A 129 6.04 27.72 -0.75
C LYS A 129 5.58 27.20 0.61
N ALA A 130 4.26 27.23 0.88
CA ALA A 130 3.71 26.64 2.09
C ALA A 130 3.89 25.12 2.11
N LEU A 131 3.69 24.45 0.97
CA LEU A 131 3.98 23.02 0.81
C LEU A 131 5.47 22.74 1.04
N ASP A 132 6.38 23.51 0.43
CA ASP A 132 7.83 23.35 0.60
C ASP A 132 8.24 23.51 2.08
N ALA A 133 7.71 24.54 2.75
CA ALA A 133 7.97 24.78 4.17
C ALA A 133 7.42 23.65 5.06
N TYR A 134 6.25 23.13 4.73
CA TYR A 134 5.67 21.97 5.43
C TYR A 134 6.56 20.73 5.27
N LEU A 135 6.99 20.42 4.05
CA LEU A 135 7.85 19.27 3.77
C LEU A 135 9.17 19.38 4.55
N ALA A 136 9.79 20.55 4.55
CA ALA A 136 11.01 20.80 5.33
C ALA A 136 10.76 20.62 6.84
N LYS A 137 9.64 21.13 7.36
CA LYS A 137 9.25 21.01 8.78
C LYS A 137 9.10 19.55 9.24
N ILE A 138 8.56 18.68 8.41
CA ILE A 138 8.40 17.26 8.75
C ILE A 138 9.66 16.43 8.49
N GLY A 139 10.74 17.03 7.97
CA GLY A 139 12.00 16.33 7.66
C GLY A 139 12.01 15.63 6.29
N SER A 140 11.11 16.03 5.40
CA SER A 140 11.07 15.61 3.99
C SER A 140 11.60 16.71 3.06
N SER A 141 11.38 16.56 1.74
CA SER A 141 11.79 17.56 0.75
C SER A 141 10.86 17.57 -0.46
N PRO A 142 10.79 18.71 -1.20
CA PRO A 142 10.13 18.78 -2.50
C PRO A 142 10.63 17.69 -3.48
N ALA A 143 11.93 17.42 -3.49
CA ALA A 143 12.54 16.42 -4.35
C ALA A 143 12.00 15.00 -4.06
N SER A 144 11.82 14.65 -2.79
CA SER A 144 11.27 13.35 -2.37
C SER A 144 9.81 13.19 -2.86
N LEU A 145 8.97 14.23 -2.69
CA LEU A 145 7.59 14.19 -3.13
C LEU A 145 7.47 14.20 -4.66
N LYS A 146 8.25 15.04 -5.37
CA LYS A 146 8.28 15.07 -6.83
C LYS A 146 8.74 13.74 -7.43
N ARG A 147 9.70 13.06 -6.79
CA ARG A 147 10.12 11.73 -7.22
C ARG A 147 8.98 10.71 -7.08
N GLN A 148 8.22 10.75 -5.99
CA GLN A 148 7.03 9.91 -5.81
C GLN A 148 6.00 10.16 -6.91
N ILE A 149 5.66 11.42 -7.16
CA ILE A 149 4.73 11.82 -8.22
C ILE A 149 5.22 11.28 -9.57
N ARG A 150 6.52 11.42 -9.87
CA ARG A 150 7.10 10.89 -11.10
C ARG A 150 6.92 9.37 -11.22
N GLY A 151 7.19 8.63 -10.14
CA GLY A 151 6.99 7.17 -10.10
C GLY A 151 5.55 6.78 -10.39
N GLU A 152 4.60 7.41 -9.72
CA GLU A 152 3.17 7.16 -9.88
C GLU A 152 2.69 7.46 -11.31
N LEU A 153 3.03 8.63 -11.85
CA LEU A 153 2.68 9.01 -13.22
C LEU A 153 3.30 8.08 -14.26
N SER A 154 4.59 7.73 -14.06
CA SER A 154 5.31 6.81 -14.94
C SER A 154 4.63 5.45 -14.98
N TRP A 155 4.32 4.88 -13.81
CA TRP A 155 3.68 3.58 -13.71
C TRP A 155 2.27 3.57 -14.31
N GLN A 156 1.47 4.58 -14.01
CA GLN A 156 0.14 4.73 -14.62
C GLN A 156 0.21 4.79 -16.15
N ARG A 157 1.22 5.47 -16.70
CA ARG A 157 1.41 5.58 -18.16
C ARG A 157 1.81 4.24 -18.76
N VAL A 158 2.72 3.50 -18.14
CA VAL A 158 3.11 2.14 -18.54
C VAL A 158 1.91 1.20 -18.53
N LEU A 159 1.12 1.19 -17.44
CA LEU A 159 -0.08 0.37 -17.35
C LEU A 159 -1.13 0.73 -18.41
N ARG A 160 -1.35 2.03 -18.63
CA ARG A 160 -2.29 2.49 -19.67
C ARG A 160 -1.88 2.04 -21.06
N ARG A 161 -0.58 2.06 -21.35
CA ARG A 161 -0.06 1.67 -22.66
C ARG A 161 -0.03 0.16 -22.85
N ASN A 162 0.43 -0.59 -21.85
CA ASN A 162 0.79 -1.99 -22.01
C ASN A 162 -0.30 -2.96 -21.49
N VAL A 163 -1.19 -2.52 -20.61
CA VAL A 163 -2.21 -3.39 -19.98
C VAL A 163 -3.61 -3.00 -20.42
N GLN A 164 -3.94 -1.72 -20.40
CA GLN A 164 -5.30 -1.24 -20.69
C GLN A 164 -5.85 -1.70 -22.06
N PRO A 165 -5.08 -1.79 -23.16
CA PRO A 165 -5.58 -2.28 -24.44
C PRO A 165 -6.06 -3.74 -24.40
N PHE A 166 -5.60 -4.52 -23.43
CA PHE A 166 -5.95 -5.94 -23.27
C PHE A 166 -7.04 -6.16 -22.20
N VAL A 167 -7.42 -5.11 -21.48
CA VAL A 167 -8.51 -5.16 -20.49
C VAL A 167 -9.83 -4.87 -21.21
N ASN A 168 -10.59 -5.92 -21.50
CA ASN A 168 -11.93 -5.80 -22.04
C ASN A 168 -12.93 -6.12 -20.96
N VAL A 169 -13.80 -5.16 -20.65
CA VAL A 169 -14.97 -5.39 -19.82
C VAL A 169 -16.13 -5.78 -20.74
N SER A 170 -16.67 -6.99 -20.57
CA SER A 170 -17.79 -7.47 -21.37
C SER A 170 -19.09 -6.74 -21.00
N GLN A 171 -20.02 -6.66 -21.95
CA GLN A 171 -21.35 -6.10 -21.65
C GLN A 171 -22.09 -6.95 -20.63
N GLU A 172 -21.84 -8.25 -20.57
CA GLU A 172 -22.38 -9.18 -19.59
C GLU A 172 -21.92 -8.83 -18.17
N GLU A 173 -20.63 -8.56 -17.97
CA GLU A 173 -20.08 -8.17 -16.66
C GLU A 173 -20.66 -6.84 -16.19
N VAL A 174 -20.80 -5.85 -17.09
CA VAL A 174 -21.43 -4.56 -16.78
C VAL A 174 -22.90 -4.77 -16.38
N LYS A 175 -23.62 -5.61 -17.12
CA LYS A 175 -25.02 -5.93 -16.84
C LYS A 175 -25.18 -6.63 -15.51
N GLU A 176 -24.34 -7.63 -15.22
CA GLU A 176 -24.36 -8.35 -13.94
C GLU A 176 -24.08 -7.40 -12.76
N LEU A 177 -23.11 -6.49 -12.90
CA LEU A 177 -22.85 -5.47 -11.88
C LEU A 177 -24.06 -4.54 -11.68
N LEU A 178 -24.67 -4.07 -12.77
CA LEU A 178 -25.85 -3.22 -12.71
C LEU A 178 -27.05 -3.95 -12.08
N ASP A 179 -27.22 -5.22 -12.36
CA ASP A 179 -28.32 -6.03 -11.79
C ASP A 179 -28.08 -6.27 -10.28
N ARG A 180 -26.83 -6.51 -9.86
CA ARG A 180 -26.46 -6.56 -8.44
C ARG A 180 -26.71 -5.21 -7.73
N MET A 181 -26.31 -4.10 -8.34
CA MET A 181 -26.59 -2.76 -7.78
C MET A 181 -28.08 -2.47 -7.68
N LYS A 182 -28.88 -2.89 -8.67
CA LYS A 182 -30.35 -2.75 -8.63
C LYS A 182 -30.98 -3.61 -7.55
N ALA A 183 -30.49 -4.86 -7.39
CA ALA A 183 -30.97 -5.77 -6.34
C ALA A 183 -30.63 -5.27 -4.92
N SER A 184 -29.52 -4.54 -4.77
CA SER A 184 -29.11 -3.92 -3.50
C SER A 184 -29.89 -2.60 -3.21
N LYS A 185 -30.57 -2.05 -4.20
CA LYS A 185 -31.32 -0.81 -4.03
C LYS A 185 -32.58 -1.05 -3.18
N GLY A 186 -32.60 -0.44 -2.00
CA GLY A 186 -33.70 -0.59 -1.04
C GLY A 186 -33.47 -1.66 0.03
N THR A 187 -32.27 -2.26 0.09
CA THR A 187 -31.85 -3.02 1.26
C THR A 187 -31.60 -2.07 2.41
N GLU A 188 -31.97 -2.50 3.61
CA GLU A 188 -31.73 -1.70 4.83
C GLU A 188 -30.22 -1.61 5.10
N GLU A 189 -29.75 -0.41 5.38
CA GLU A 189 -28.38 -0.17 5.83
C GLU A 189 -28.38 -0.07 7.36
N TYR A 190 -27.61 -0.95 7.99
CA TYR A 190 -27.47 -0.95 9.43
C TYR A 190 -26.16 -0.27 9.83
N ARG A 191 -26.25 0.79 10.65
CA ARG A 191 -25.09 1.38 11.31
C ARG A 191 -24.82 0.62 12.58
N LEU A 192 -23.75 -0.17 12.58
CA LEU A 192 -23.31 -0.93 13.75
C LEU A 192 -22.27 -0.13 14.55
N GLY A 193 -22.42 -0.15 15.89
CA GLY A 193 -21.41 0.31 16.83
C GLY A 193 -20.91 -0.88 17.65
N GLU A 194 -19.62 -0.97 17.86
CA GLU A 194 -18.98 -1.99 18.69
C GLU A 194 -18.39 -1.34 19.95
N ILE A 195 -18.67 -1.91 21.11
CA ILE A 195 -18.06 -1.52 22.39
C ILE A 195 -17.14 -2.65 22.81
N TYR A 196 -15.84 -2.43 22.74
CA TYR A 196 -14.83 -3.40 23.15
C TYR A 196 -14.46 -3.21 24.63
N LEU A 197 -14.62 -4.27 25.44
CA LEU A 197 -14.25 -4.30 26.86
C LEU A 197 -13.14 -5.34 27.04
N SER A 198 -11.92 -4.89 27.35
CA SER A 198 -10.82 -5.82 27.61
C SER A 198 -10.99 -6.48 28.99
N ALA A 199 -10.80 -7.81 29.03
CA ALA A 199 -10.88 -8.59 30.27
C ALA A 199 -9.67 -9.51 30.41
N THR A 200 -9.10 -9.57 31.60
CA THR A 200 -8.17 -10.61 32.03
C THR A 200 -8.92 -11.72 32.74
N THR A 201 -8.25 -12.85 33.04
CA THR A 201 -8.85 -13.95 33.82
C THR A 201 -9.45 -13.47 35.13
N ASP A 202 -8.77 -12.53 35.80
CA ASP A 202 -9.15 -12.03 37.13
C ASP A 202 -10.26 -10.96 37.06
N THR A 203 -10.36 -10.23 35.98
CA THR A 203 -11.35 -9.14 35.82
C THR A 203 -12.59 -9.57 35.03
N ARG A 204 -12.64 -10.80 34.53
CA ARG A 204 -13.69 -11.30 33.64
C ARG A 204 -15.11 -11.16 34.24
N ALA A 205 -15.29 -11.46 35.50
CA ALA A 205 -16.59 -11.33 36.15
C ALA A 205 -17.06 -9.88 36.20
N THR A 206 -16.20 -8.97 36.67
CA THR A 206 -16.50 -7.53 36.76
C THR A 206 -16.78 -6.90 35.41
N VAL A 207 -16.01 -7.30 34.36
CA VAL A 207 -16.21 -6.83 33.01
C VAL A 207 -17.54 -7.34 32.42
N SER A 208 -17.90 -8.60 32.71
CA SER A 208 -19.20 -9.16 32.35
C SER A 208 -20.37 -8.39 32.94
N ASP A 209 -20.29 -8.03 34.22
CA ASP A 209 -21.31 -7.23 34.92
C ASP A 209 -21.41 -5.83 34.29
N THR A 210 -20.28 -5.25 33.92
CA THR A 210 -20.24 -3.94 33.23
C THR A 210 -20.87 -4.03 31.86
N ALA A 211 -20.58 -5.07 31.07
CA ALA A 211 -21.18 -5.31 29.76
C ALA A 211 -22.71 -5.44 29.86
N ASN A 212 -23.19 -6.20 30.86
CA ASN A 212 -24.62 -6.36 31.09
C ASN A 212 -25.31 -5.03 31.45
N ARG A 213 -24.68 -4.18 32.26
CA ARG A 213 -25.21 -2.85 32.59
C ARG A 213 -25.28 -1.96 31.36
N ILE A 214 -24.24 -1.94 30.53
CA ILE A 214 -24.20 -1.16 29.28
C ILE A 214 -25.32 -1.66 28.34
N MET A 215 -25.47 -2.99 28.22
CA MET A 215 -26.51 -3.57 27.38
C MET A 215 -27.91 -3.18 27.86
N GLN A 216 -28.14 -3.14 29.20
CA GLN A 216 -29.40 -2.70 29.73
C GLN A 216 -29.66 -1.22 29.46
N GLN A 217 -28.68 -0.35 29.69
CA GLN A 217 -28.78 1.08 29.36
C GLN A 217 -29.13 1.33 27.89
N LEU A 218 -28.45 0.60 26.97
CA LEU A 218 -28.74 0.71 25.53
C LEU A 218 -30.18 0.25 25.17
N LYS A 219 -30.71 -0.77 25.87
CA LYS A 219 -32.09 -1.22 25.68
C LYS A 219 -33.11 -0.21 26.22
N ASP A 220 -32.76 0.51 27.25
CA ASP A 220 -33.61 1.51 27.90
C ASP A 220 -33.52 2.90 27.20
N GLY A 221 -32.78 2.99 26.08
CA GLY A 221 -32.68 4.19 25.25
C GLY A 221 -31.65 5.21 25.73
N GLY A 222 -30.63 4.77 26.45
CA GLY A 222 -29.51 5.58 26.95
C GLY A 222 -28.40 5.79 25.92
#